data_11ca1c1b16b9514cd62631dbd85d40ef
#
_entry.id   11ca1c1b16b9514cd62631dbd85d40ef
#
_cell.length_a   1.000
_cell.length_b   1.000
_cell.length_c   1.000
_cell.angle_alpha   90.00
_cell.angle_beta   90.00
_cell.angle_gamma   90.00
#
_symmetry.space_group_name_H-M   'P 1'
#
loop_
_entity.id
_entity.type
_entity.pdbx_description
1 polymer ?
#
loop_
_entity_poly.entity_id
_entity_poly.type
_entity_poly.pdbx_seq_one_letter_code
_entity_poly.pdbx_strand_id
1 'polypeptide(L)'
;MFSIRRIYDDTTPTNRDFLRQVEAILRVQFKGIAEKDVRALSRQLRDPLKHRFKAILFVAERRSAVHGFAVLLHLPDLNFCYLDFISAGAGQTGGGIGGALYERVRDEALELGATGIFLECLPDDPELSPDPKVRAENEARLRFYERYGAFPIINTAYETPLKPGDTDPPYLVFDSLGADVHIGRDRAKEIIYAILDRKYGKTCPKKYVQMVLDSIVDDPVQLRPARYLRKRKAQNVSVAPRVKQIALVINNKHDIHHVRERGYVESPVRVKVISEELQRTALFEPLKALKYGKEPILAVHDKALVSFLKKAGDIVGAERSVYPYVFPQRNHARPPKELPLRAGYYCIDTFTPINSNAYLAARAAVDCTMTAADAVLEGHHFAYALVRPPGHHAERSSFGGFCYFNSAAIAANYLSDYGAVALLDIDYHHGNGSQDIFYERADVLTISIHANPRTTYPYFSGFEDEKGKGAGEGFNINLVVPEALTGEQYREALRKALRHVKKFGPRFLVLSLGLDTAKDDPTGSFLLLASDFFANGELIGQLSIPTLIAQEGGYRTRTLGINARNFFQGLWQGYSKSRPHPPELSDGPAKLTGKDAENGSSGNLKNSSNGA
;
A
#
# COMPACT_ATOMS: atom_id res chain seq x y z
N MET A 1 -10.52 -12.95 -6.22
CA MET A 1 -9.69 -13.03 -5.00
C MET A 1 -8.70 -14.16 -5.17
N PHE A 2 -7.48 -14.03 -4.68
CA PHE A 2 -6.48 -15.10 -4.56
C PHE A 2 -5.93 -15.08 -3.12
N SER A 3 -5.38 -16.22 -2.68
CA SER A 3 -4.62 -16.30 -1.44
C SER A 3 -3.16 -16.62 -1.74
N ILE A 4 -2.26 -16.20 -0.85
CA ILE A 4 -0.85 -16.57 -0.93
C ILE A 4 -0.61 -17.68 0.07
N ARG A 5 -0.21 -18.84 -0.43
CA ARG A 5 0.10 -20.02 0.36
C ARG A 5 1.59 -20.33 0.30
N ARG A 6 2.17 -20.67 1.45
CA ARG A 6 3.52 -21.22 1.52
C ARG A 6 3.47 -22.73 1.30
N ILE A 7 4.30 -23.23 0.42
CA ILE A 7 4.49 -24.66 0.14
C ILE A 7 5.80 -25.09 0.78
N TYR A 8 5.71 -26.05 1.69
CA TYR A 8 6.87 -26.52 2.47
C TYR A 8 7.56 -27.72 1.81
N ASP A 9 6.78 -28.56 1.11
CA ASP A 9 7.22 -29.81 0.50
C ASP A 9 6.19 -30.27 -0.55
N ASP A 10 6.41 -31.45 -1.11
CA ASP A 10 5.50 -32.12 -2.06
C ASP A 10 4.88 -33.40 -1.48
N THR A 11 4.81 -33.54 -0.17
CA THR A 11 4.31 -34.76 0.48
C THR A 11 2.80 -34.93 0.33
N THR A 12 2.04 -33.83 0.37
CA THR A 12 0.59 -33.88 0.20
C THR A 12 0.18 -33.86 -1.29
N PRO A 13 -0.98 -34.48 -1.66
CA PRO A 13 -1.48 -34.38 -3.03
C PRO A 13 -1.67 -32.94 -3.51
N THR A 14 -2.17 -32.06 -2.66
CA THR A 14 -2.37 -30.63 -2.96
C THR A 14 -1.06 -29.91 -3.25
N ASN A 15 -0.03 -30.13 -2.43
CA ASN A 15 1.28 -29.49 -2.64
C ASN A 15 1.94 -30.01 -3.93
N ARG A 16 1.82 -31.31 -4.24
CA ARG A 16 2.29 -31.87 -5.51
C ARG A 16 1.60 -31.26 -6.72
N ASP A 17 0.31 -31.00 -6.61
CA ASP A 17 -0.43 -30.35 -7.68
C ASP A 17 0.01 -28.91 -7.88
N PHE A 18 0.15 -28.13 -6.82
CA PHE A 18 0.68 -26.77 -6.90
C PHE A 18 2.09 -26.72 -7.48
N LEU A 19 2.97 -27.63 -7.09
CA LEU A 19 4.32 -27.71 -7.67
C LEU A 19 4.28 -27.99 -9.17
N ARG A 20 3.44 -28.92 -9.63
CA ARG A 20 3.25 -29.17 -11.08
C ARG A 20 2.81 -27.92 -11.83
N GLN A 21 1.86 -27.16 -11.25
CA GLN A 21 1.38 -25.92 -11.84
C GLN A 21 2.49 -24.84 -11.86
N VAL A 22 3.27 -24.70 -10.79
CA VAL A 22 4.44 -23.80 -10.74
C VAL A 22 5.48 -24.18 -11.79
N GLU A 23 5.80 -25.45 -11.94
CA GLU A 23 6.72 -25.95 -12.98
C GLU A 23 6.21 -25.64 -14.40
N ALA A 24 4.91 -25.75 -14.63
CA ALA A 24 4.29 -25.37 -15.90
C ALA A 24 4.45 -23.85 -16.17
N ILE A 25 4.22 -23.01 -15.15
CA ILE A 25 4.43 -21.55 -15.29
C ILE A 25 5.90 -21.23 -15.53
N LEU A 26 6.84 -21.90 -14.84
CA LEU A 26 8.29 -21.71 -15.05
C LEU A 26 8.67 -21.95 -16.51
N ARG A 27 8.21 -23.04 -17.12
CA ARG A 27 8.50 -23.38 -18.53
C ARG A 27 7.98 -22.32 -19.52
N VAL A 28 6.84 -21.72 -19.21
CA VAL A 28 6.20 -20.72 -20.10
C VAL A 28 6.81 -19.33 -19.94
N GLN A 29 7.04 -18.91 -18.68
CA GLN A 29 7.44 -17.53 -18.38
C GLN A 29 8.96 -17.30 -18.44
N PHE A 30 9.76 -18.33 -18.18
CA PHE A 30 11.22 -18.23 -18.19
C PHE A 30 11.79 -19.00 -19.37
N LYS A 31 11.72 -18.40 -20.56
CA LYS A 31 12.23 -19.00 -21.79
C LYS A 31 13.73 -19.33 -21.66
N GLY A 32 14.09 -20.58 -21.93
CA GLY A 32 15.48 -21.03 -21.83
C GLY A 32 15.88 -21.64 -20.49
N ILE A 33 14.98 -21.69 -19.49
CA ILE A 33 15.24 -22.43 -18.26
C ILE A 33 15.49 -23.92 -18.56
N ALA A 34 16.56 -24.48 -18.04
CA ALA A 34 16.85 -25.89 -18.25
C ALA A 34 15.89 -26.78 -17.47
N GLU A 35 15.40 -27.86 -18.07
CA GLU A 35 14.46 -28.79 -17.43
C GLU A 35 14.99 -29.38 -16.11
N LYS A 36 16.32 -29.52 -15.99
CA LYS A 36 16.96 -29.94 -14.73
C LYS A 36 16.70 -28.95 -13.58
N ASP A 37 16.62 -27.63 -13.89
CA ASP A 37 16.44 -26.56 -12.90
C ASP A 37 14.97 -26.45 -12.53
N VAL A 38 14.03 -26.63 -13.46
CA VAL A 38 12.60 -26.74 -13.17
C VAL A 38 12.34 -27.89 -12.18
N ARG A 39 12.91 -29.08 -12.45
CA ARG A 39 12.75 -30.25 -11.57
C ARG A 39 13.57 -30.16 -10.27
N ALA A 40 14.50 -29.20 -10.18
CA ALA A 40 15.28 -29.01 -8.95
C ALA A 40 14.45 -28.43 -7.81
N LEU A 41 13.39 -27.64 -8.09
CA LEU A 41 12.58 -26.95 -7.09
C LEU A 41 12.02 -27.91 -6.03
N SER A 42 11.40 -29.02 -6.44
CA SER A 42 10.88 -30.03 -5.51
C SER A 42 11.97 -30.61 -4.59
N ARG A 43 13.17 -30.85 -5.14
CA ARG A 43 14.32 -31.38 -4.36
C ARG A 43 14.89 -30.33 -3.40
N GLN A 44 14.95 -29.08 -3.82
CA GLN A 44 15.43 -27.97 -3.00
C GLN A 44 14.52 -27.70 -1.80
N LEU A 45 13.20 -27.87 -1.96
CA LEU A 45 12.24 -27.78 -0.85
C LEU A 45 12.44 -28.90 0.19
N ARG A 46 12.78 -30.13 -0.26
CA ARG A 46 12.93 -31.30 0.62
C ARG A 46 14.27 -31.36 1.37
N ASP A 47 15.36 -30.93 0.74
CA ASP A 47 16.71 -31.13 1.27
C ASP A 47 17.53 -29.83 1.29
N PRO A 48 17.25 -28.94 2.26
CA PRO A 48 17.95 -27.67 2.38
C PRO A 48 19.44 -27.84 2.74
N LEU A 49 19.82 -28.92 3.41
CA LEU A 49 21.21 -29.14 3.81
C LEU A 49 22.11 -29.43 2.61
N LYS A 50 21.62 -30.21 1.66
CA LYS A 50 22.34 -30.56 0.45
C LYS A 50 22.61 -29.32 -0.43
N HIS A 51 21.70 -28.39 -0.46
CA HIS A 51 21.78 -27.20 -1.29
C HIS A 51 22.48 -26.01 -0.61
N ARG A 52 22.74 -26.09 0.70
CA ARG A 52 23.35 -25.02 1.51
C ARG A 52 22.52 -23.72 1.53
N PHE A 53 21.22 -23.84 1.22
CA PHE A 53 20.20 -22.80 1.37
C PHE A 53 18.84 -23.47 1.61
N LYS A 54 17.91 -22.72 2.23
CA LYS A 54 16.54 -23.15 2.43
C LYS A 54 15.66 -22.51 1.36
N ALA A 55 15.11 -23.32 0.47
CA ALA A 55 14.12 -22.86 -0.51
C ALA A 55 12.76 -22.68 0.16
N ILE A 56 12.06 -21.61 -0.18
CA ILE A 56 10.74 -21.23 0.30
C ILE A 56 9.90 -20.87 -0.90
N LEU A 57 8.81 -21.60 -1.13
CA LEU A 57 7.90 -21.37 -2.25
C LEU A 57 6.61 -20.73 -1.76
N PHE A 58 6.22 -19.63 -2.37
CA PHE A 58 4.90 -19.03 -2.24
C PHE A 58 4.12 -19.18 -3.54
N VAL A 59 2.86 -19.55 -3.45
CA VAL A 59 1.93 -19.60 -4.59
C VAL A 59 0.74 -18.68 -4.34
N ALA A 60 0.40 -17.87 -5.32
CA ALA A 60 -0.86 -17.14 -5.34
C ALA A 60 -1.91 -18.04 -6.01
N GLU A 61 -2.86 -18.56 -5.21
CA GLU A 61 -3.86 -19.52 -5.65
C GLU A 61 -5.27 -18.93 -5.65
N ARG A 62 -6.09 -19.42 -6.59
CA ARG A 62 -7.53 -19.18 -6.61
C ARG A 62 -8.23 -20.45 -7.12
N ARG A 63 -9.15 -21.03 -6.32
CA ARG A 63 -9.85 -22.28 -6.64
C ARG A 63 -8.91 -23.40 -7.06
N SER A 64 -7.84 -23.59 -6.29
CA SER A 64 -6.78 -24.58 -6.54
C SER A 64 -5.97 -24.36 -7.84
N ALA A 65 -6.17 -23.25 -8.55
CA ALA A 65 -5.36 -22.87 -9.69
C ALA A 65 -4.27 -21.86 -9.26
N VAL A 66 -3.03 -22.07 -9.65
CA VAL A 66 -1.92 -21.18 -9.39
C VAL A 66 -1.92 -20.05 -10.42
N HIS A 67 -2.03 -18.81 -9.94
CA HIS A 67 -2.01 -17.59 -10.75
C HIS A 67 -0.68 -16.82 -10.68
N GLY A 68 0.23 -17.27 -9.84
CA GLY A 68 1.56 -16.71 -9.69
C GLY A 68 2.32 -17.39 -8.55
N PHE A 69 3.63 -17.22 -8.52
CA PHE A 69 4.47 -17.82 -7.49
C PHE A 69 5.73 -16.99 -7.26
N ALA A 70 6.40 -17.22 -6.11
CA ALA A 70 7.73 -16.72 -5.81
C ALA A 70 8.56 -17.81 -5.12
N VAL A 71 9.84 -17.89 -5.47
CA VAL A 71 10.83 -18.78 -4.84
C VAL A 71 11.89 -17.92 -4.17
N LEU A 72 11.99 -18.02 -2.85
CA LEU A 72 12.97 -17.33 -2.03
C LEU A 72 13.97 -18.35 -1.48
N LEU A 73 15.26 -18.09 -1.65
CA LEU A 73 16.33 -18.89 -1.07
C LEU A 73 16.86 -18.14 0.17
N HIS A 74 16.80 -18.76 1.34
CA HIS A 74 17.37 -18.23 2.57
C HIS A 74 18.71 -18.90 2.86
N LEU A 75 19.74 -18.10 3.11
CA LEU A 75 21.09 -18.52 3.46
C LEU A 75 21.36 -18.14 4.93
N PRO A 76 21.06 -19.03 5.90
CA PRO A 76 21.09 -18.70 7.33
C PRO A 76 22.49 -18.36 7.85
N ASP A 77 23.52 -19.02 7.33
CA ASP A 77 24.91 -18.82 7.71
C ASP A 77 25.43 -17.43 7.31
N LEU A 78 24.84 -16.84 6.27
CA LEU A 78 25.16 -15.50 5.80
C LEU A 78 24.02 -14.50 6.03
N ASN A 79 22.97 -14.89 6.70
CA ASN A 79 21.85 -14.06 7.11
C ASN A 79 21.28 -13.15 6.02
N PHE A 80 21.11 -13.68 4.80
CA PHE A 80 20.46 -12.98 3.69
C PHE A 80 19.50 -13.89 2.93
N CYS A 81 18.62 -13.28 2.14
CA CYS A 81 17.74 -13.97 1.21
C CYS A 81 18.09 -13.66 -0.24
N TYR A 82 17.82 -14.61 -1.14
CA TYR A 82 17.91 -14.42 -2.57
C TYR A 82 16.57 -14.78 -3.22
N LEU A 83 15.98 -13.85 -3.95
CA LEU A 83 14.76 -14.09 -4.73
C LEU A 83 15.12 -14.71 -6.07
N ASP A 84 14.88 -16.01 -6.17
CA ASP A 84 15.24 -16.80 -7.35
C ASP A 84 14.25 -16.61 -8.50
N PHE A 85 12.94 -16.74 -8.19
CA PHE A 85 11.87 -16.56 -9.16
C PHE A 85 10.71 -15.78 -8.55
N ILE A 86 10.09 -14.94 -9.34
CA ILE A 86 8.78 -14.35 -9.08
C ILE A 86 8.04 -14.16 -10.41
N SER A 87 6.84 -14.65 -10.49
CA SER A 87 6.02 -14.53 -11.69
C SER A 87 4.53 -14.48 -11.35
N ALA A 88 3.80 -13.60 -12.03
CA ALA A 88 2.37 -13.75 -12.22
C ALA A 88 2.12 -14.61 -13.46
N GLY A 89 1.13 -15.47 -13.44
CA GLY A 89 0.78 -16.34 -14.58
C GLY A 89 0.46 -15.54 -15.85
N ALA A 90 0.52 -16.19 -17.00
CA ALA A 90 0.24 -15.57 -18.30
C ALA A 90 -1.15 -14.90 -18.32
N GLY A 91 -1.23 -13.66 -18.84
CA GLY A 91 -2.48 -12.88 -18.91
C GLY A 91 -2.95 -12.25 -17.59
N GLN A 92 -2.18 -12.37 -16.49
CA GLN A 92 -2.51 -11.85 -15.17
C GLN A 92 -1.78 -10.54 -14.82
N THR A 93 -1.21 -9.86 -15.83
CA THR A 93 -0.55 -8.57 -15.64
C THR A 93 -1.57 -7.48 -15.28
N GLY A 94 -1.38 -6.84 -14.12
CA GLY A 94 -2.28 -5.78 -13.62
C GLY A 94 -3.13 -6.16 -12.40
N GLY A 95 -3.30 -7.45 -12.08
CA GLY A 95 -4.12 -7.92 -10.96
C GLY A 95 -3.45 -7.86 -9.56
N GLY A 96 -2.35 -7.15 -9.38
CA GLY A 96 -1.69 -6.99 -8.06
C GLY A 96 -0.94 -8.22 -7.52
N ILE A 97 -1.00 -9.38 -8.21
CA ILE A 97 -0.43 -10.65 -7.76
C ILE A 97 1.09 -10.54 -7.52
N GLY A 98 1.84 -9.98 -8.48
CA GLY A 98 3.29 -9.84 -8.36
C GLY A 98 3.70 -8.98 -7.17
N GLY A 99 2.97 -7.87 -6.94
CA GLY A 99 3.20 -7.01 -5.78
C GLY A 99 2.92 -7.72 -4.45
N ALA A 100 1.80 -8.44 -4.36
CA ALA A 100 1.44 -9.18 -3.14
C ALA A 100 2.43 -10.31 -2.85
N LEU A 101 2.90 -11.03 -3.88
CA LEU A 101 3.93 -12.06 -3.74
C LEU A 101 5.25 -11.46 -3.26
N TYR A 102 5.68 -10.32 -3.83
CA TYR A 102 6.94 -9.68 -3.43
C TYR A 102 6.87 -9.15 -2.00
N GLU A 103 5.76 -8.58 -1.59
CA GLU A 103 5.55 -8.19 -0.18
C GLU A 103 5.60 -9.39 0.76
N ARG A 104 4.99 -10.51 0.38
CA ARG A 104 5.08 -11.73 1.19
C ARG A 104 6.51 -12.24 1.29
N VAL A 105 7.28 -12.16 0.21
CA VAL A 105 8.72 -12.49 0.19
C VAL A 105 9.51 -11.57 1.13
N ARG A 106 9.27 -10.25 1.08
CA ARG A 106 9.94 -9.29 1.98
C ARG A 106 9.59 -9.54 3.44
N ASP A 107 8.34 -9.84 3.72
CA ASP A 107 7.88 -10.16 5.05
C ASP A 107 8.55 -11.44 5.59
N GLU A 108 8.66 -12.48 4.76
CA GLU A 108 9.36 -13.71 5.14
C GLU A 108 10.85 -13.46 5.43
N ALA A 109 11.52 -12.66 4.58
CA ALA A 109 12.93 -12.31 4.79
C ALA A 109 13.14 -11.55 6.12
N LEU A 110 12.23 -10.63 6.47
CA LEU A 110 12.24 -9.93 7.77
C LEU A 110 12.01 -10.90 8.94
N GLU A 111 11.09 -11.86 8.81
CA GLU A 111 10.83 -12.87 9.85
C GLU A 111 12.02 -13.80 10.07
N LEU A 112 12.75 -14.10 9.01
CA LEU A 112 13.99 -14.88 9.08
C LEU A 112 15.17 -14.07 9.65
N GLY A 113 15.00 -12.76 9.88
CA GLY A 113 16.03 -11.85 10.35
C GLY A 113 17.07 -11.51 9.28
N ALA A 114 16.77 -11.73 7.99
CA ALA A 114 17.71 -11.47 6.92
C ALA A 114 18.06 -9.97 6.82
N THR A 115 19.31 -9.67 6.54
CA THR A 115 19.82 -8.29 6.35
C THR A 115 19.30 -7.64 5.07
N GLY A 116 18.82 -8.44 4.12
CA GLY A 116 18.22 -7.96 2.87
C GLY A 116 17.90 -9.08 1.91
N ILE A 117 17.33 -8.71 0.77
CA ILE A 117 17.05 -9.61 -0.35
C ILE A 117 17.91 -9.21 -1.54
N PHE A 118 18.62 -10.18 -2.08
CA PHE A 118 19.30 -10.05 -3.37
C PHE A 118 18.45 -10.70 -4.45
N LEU A 119 18.51 -10.16 -5.65
CA LEU A 119 17.83 -10.71 -6.83
C LEU A 119 18.51 -10.27 -8.11
N GLU A 120 18.28 -11.00 -9.17
CA GLU A 120 18.75 -10.62 -10.50
C GLU A 120 17.63 -9.99 -11.31
N CYS A 121 17.98 -8.94 -12.04
CA CYS A 121 17.08 -8.27 -12.97
C CYS A 121 17.82 -7.98 -14.27
N LEU A 122 17.21 -8.32 -15.41
CA LEU A 122 17.80 -8.04 -16.70
C LEU A 122 17.97 -6.53 -16.91
N PRO A 123 19.02 -6.12 -17.65
CA PRO A 123 19.42 -4.72 -17.74
C PRO A 123 18.46 -3.87 -18.57
N ASP A 124 18.36 -2.59 -18.20
CA ASP A 124 17.63 -1.55 -18.92
C ASP A 124 18.57 -0.65 -19.76
N ASP A 125 19.83 -1.04 -19.86
CA ASP A 125 20.84 -0.34 -20.62
C ASP A 125 20.81 -0.76 -22.10
N PRO A 126 20.81 0.19 -23.06
CA PRO A 126 20.80 -0.12 -24.50
C PRO A 126 22.01 -0.93 -25.00
N GLU A 127 23.16 -0.78 -24.35
CA GLU A 127 24.37 -1.51 -24.71
C GLU A 127 24.33 -2.97 -24.25
N LEU A 128 23.70 -3.21 -23.06
CA LEU A 128 23.55 -4.54 -22.48
C LEU A 128 22.31 -5.28 -22.99
N SER A 129 21.22 -4.55 -23.32
CA SER A 129 19.96 -5.07 -23.83
C SER A 129 19.54 -4.35 -25.11
N PRO A 130 20.06 -4.80 -26.28
CA PRO A 130 19.85 -4.11 -27.57
C PRO A 130 18.40 -4.13 -28.07
N ASP A 131 17.62 -5.21 -27.77
CA ASP A 131 16.22 -5.31 -28.20
C ASP A 131 15.33 -4.32 -27.43
N PRO A 132 14.69 -3.34 -28.12
CA PRO A 132 13.85 -2.34 -27.45
C PRO A 132 12.64 -2.92 -26.71
N LYS A 133 12.09 -4.07 -27.19
CA LYS A 133 10.94 -4.71 -26.52
C LYS A 133 11.36 -5.38 -25.22
N VAL A 134 12.47 -6.13 -25.27
CA VAL A 134 13.05 -6.77 -24.06
C VAL A 134 13.45 -5.70 -23.06
N ARG A 135 14.10 -4.64 -23.51
CA ARG A 135 14.50 -3.52 -22.65
C ARG A 135 13.31 -2.84 -21.97
N ALA A 136 12.21 -2.62 -22.68
CA ALA A 136 11.00 -2.03 -22.08
C ALA A 136 10.39 -2.92 -20.96
N GLU A 137 10.45 -4.25 -21.13
CA GLU A 137 10.05 -5.20 -20.08
C GLU A 137 11.00 -5.15 -18.88
N ASN A 138 12.31 -5.06 -19.13
CA ASN A 138 13.34 -4.95 -18.09
C ASN A 138 13.19 -3.64 -17.30
N GLU A 139 12.95 -2.50 -17.99
CA GLU A 139 12.62 -1.24 -17.35
C GLU A 139 11.38 -1.33 -16.44
N ALA A 140 10.34 -2.03 -16.89
CA ALA A 140 9.14 -2.23 -16.09
C ALA A 140 9.41 -3.05 -14.83
N ARG A 141 10.28 -4.06 -14.90
CA ARG A 141 10.72 -4.88 -13.74
C ARG A 141 11.57 -4.07 -12.77
N LEU A 142 12.58 -3.34 -13.26
CA LEU A 142 13.41 -2.49 -12.41
C LEU A 142 12.59 -1.38 -11.74
N ARG A 143 11.68 -0.75 -12.46
CA ARG A 143 10.70 0.20 -11.90
C ARG A 143 9.81 -0.43 -10.83
N PHE A 144 9.46 -1.71 -10.99
CA PHE A 144 8.71 -2.45 -9.98
C PHE A 144 9.52 -2.59 -8.69
N TYR A 145 10.79 -2.99 -8.76
CA TYR A 145 11.64 -3.17 -7.58
C TYR A 145 12.05 -1.84 -6.93
N GLU A 146 12.33 -0.80 -7.71
CA GLU A 146 12.64 0.53 -7.16
C GLU A 146 11.52 1.08 -6.25
N ARG A 147 10.26 0.73 -6.49
CA ARG A 147 9.12 1.11 -5.62
C ARG A 147 9.19 0.53 -4.22
N TYR A 148 9.96 -0.52 -4.04
CA TYR A 148 10.19 -1.16 -2.75
C TYR A 148 11.53 -0.77 -2.13
N GLY A 149 12.27 0.15 -2.76
CA GLY A 149 13.60 0.55 -2.33
C GLY A 149 14.72 -0.42 -2.70
N ALA A 150 14.49 -1.24 -3.73
CA ALA A 150 15.48 -2.18 -4.23
C ALA A 150 16.18 -1.62 -5.47
N PHE A 151 17.52 -1.57 -5.44
CA PHE A 151 18.34 -0.93 -6.46
C PHE A 151 19.49 -1.84 -6.92
N PRO A 152 19.89 -1.77 -8.21
CA PRO A 152 21.09 -2.44 -8.70
C PRO A 152 22.35 -1.99 -7.93
N ILE A 153 23.20 -2.94 -7.60
CA ILE A 153 24.58 -2.67 -7.17
C ILE A 153 25.37 -2.28 -8.41
N ILE A 154 26.11 -1.18 -8.36
CA ILE A 154 26.90 -0.66 -9.47
C ILE A 154 28.40 -0.73 -9.19
N ASN A 155 29.21 -0.43 -10.20
CA ASN A 155 30.68 -0.47 -10.13
C ASN A 155 31.21 -1.88 -9.86
N THR A 156 30.55 -2.89 -10.42
CA THR A 156 30.98 -4.29 -10.34
C THR A 156 30.99 -4.95 -11.73
N ALA A 157 31.71 -6.04 -11.88
CA ALA A 157 31.70 -6.84 -13.09
C ALA A 157 30.60 -7.94 -13.09
N TYR A 158 29.61 -7.84 -12.20
CA TYR A 158 28.53 -8.84 -12.12
C TYR A 158 27.72 -8.89 -13.42
N GLU A 159 27.53 -7.77 -14.08
CA GLU A 159 26.85 -7.60 -15.37
C GLU A 159 27.74 -7.92 -16.60
N THR A 160 28.77 -8.74 -16.41
CA THR A 160 29.62 -9.19 -17.53
C THR A 160 29.08 -10.52 -18.07
N PRO A 161 28.94 -10.67 -19.40
CA PRO A 161 28.54 -11.94 -20.02
C PRO A 161 29.43 -13.12 -19.62
N LEU A 162 28.81 -14.27 -19.30
CA LEU A 162 29.52 -15.50 -18.94
C LEU A 162 30.30 -16.07 -20.14
N LYS A 163 29.78 -15.88 -21.35
CA LYS A 163 30.40 -16.31 -22.61
C LYS A 163 30.41 -15.15 -23.61
N PRO A 164 31.40 -15.06 -24.47
CA PRO A 164 31.39 -14.12 -25.57
C PRO A 164 30.12 -14.31 -26.43
N GLY A 165 29.35 -13.24 -26.62
CA GLY A 165 28.09 -13.26 -27.37
C GLY A 165 26.81 -13.49 -26.55
N ASP A 166 26.89 -13.78 -25.24
CA ASP A 166 25.71 -13.75 -24.37
C ASP A 166 25.19 -12.31 -24.26
N THR A 167 23.89 -12.14 -24.43
CA THR A 167 23.19 -10.87 -24.27
C THR A 167 22.48 -10.82 -22.91
N ASP A 168 22.13 -9.61 -22.48
CA ASP A 168 21.32 -9.37 -21.28
C ASP A 168 21.92 -9.93 -19.96
N PRO A 169 23.21 -9.69 -19.63
CA PRO A 169 23.78 -10.09 -18.35
C PRO A 169 23.07 -9.36 -17.22
N PRO A 170 22.59 -10.06 -16.16
CA PRO A 170 21.72 -9.45 -15.16
C PRO A 170 22.44 -8.47 -14.24
N TYR A 171 21.74 -7.43 -13.81
CA TYR A 171 22.14 -6.66 -12.64
C TYR A 171 21.87 -7.45 -11.38
N LEU A 172 22.76 -7.35 -10.39
CA LEU A 172 22.47 -7.77 -9.02
C LEU A 172 21.77 -6.62 -8.29
N VAL A 173 20.54 -6.84 -7.90
CA VAL A 173 19.68 -5.86 -7.20
C VAL A 173 19.63 -6.19 -5.71
N PHE A 174 19.75 -5.19 -4.87
CA PHE A 174 19.66 -5.29 -3.43
C PHE A 174 18.42 -4.54 -2.89
N ASP A 175 17.60 -5.24 -2.10
CA ASP A 175 16.50 -4.69 -1.30
C ASP A 175 16.90 -4.72 0.18
N SER A 176 17.10 -3.55 0.77
CA SER A 176 17.44 -3.41 2.19
C SER A 176 16.25 -3.64 3.14
N LEU A 177 15.09 -4.06 2.64
CA LEU A 177 13.86 -4.26 3.40
C LEU A 177 13.32 -3.00 4.10
N GLY A 178 13.74 -1.83 3.62
CA GLY A 178 13.36 -0.53 4.18
C GLY A 178 14.27 -0.05 5.32
N ALA A 179 15.33 -0.79 5.64
CA ALA A 179 16.33 -0.34 6.59
C ALA A 179 17.39 0.53 5.89
N ASP A 180 17.96 1.49 6.60
CA ASP A 180 19.12 2.27 6.15
C ASP A 180 20.39 1.42 6.33
N VAL A 181 20.52 0.38 5.53
CA VAL A 181 21.62 -0.58 5.59
C VAL A 181 22.54 -0.39 4.41
N HIS A 182 23.78 -0.06 4.71
CA HIS A 182 24.88 -0.06 3.76
C HIS A 182 25.64 -1.38 3.86
N ILE A 183 25.88 -2.04 2.74
CA ILE A 183 26.64 -3.28 2.70
C ILE A 183 28.11 -2.95 2.53
N GLY A 184 28.96 -3.29 3.50
CA GLY A 184 30.40 -3.18 3.40
C GLY A 184 30.95 -4.11 2.31
N ARG A 185 32.06 -3.73 1.69
CA ARG A 185 32.72 -4.43 0.58
C ARG A 185 32.94 -5.92 0.86
N ASP A 186 33.53 -6.25 2.00
CA ASP A 186 33.88 -7.65 2.31
C ASP A 186 32.63 -8.50 2.47
N ARG A 187 31.58 -7.93 3.10
CA ARG A 187 30.28 -8.58 3.23
C ARG A 187 29.60 -8.79 1.87
N ALA A 188 29.68 -7.83 0.96
CA ALA A 188 29.18 -7.95 -0.39
C ALA A 188 29.90 -9.09 -1.15
N LYS A 189 31.22 -9.18 -1.02
CA LYS A 189 32.02 -10.28 -1.61
C LYS A 189 31.59 -11.65 -1.10
N GLU A 190 31.39 -11.82 0.21
CA GLU A 190 30.89 -13.07 0.80
C GLU A 190 29.54 -13.48 0.23
N ILE A 191 28.60 -12.54 0.16
CA ILE A 191 27.25 -12.77 -0.35
C ILE A 191 27.26 -13.11 -1.83
N ILE A 192 27.97 -12.33 -2.65
CA ILE A 192 28.07 -12.55 -4.10
C ILE A 192 28.77 -13.89 -4.39
N TYR A 193 29.84 -14.21 -3.64
CA TYR A 193 30.46 -15.53 -3.74
C TYR A 193 29.46 -16.65 -3.45
N ALA A 194 28.68 -16.53 -2.38
CA ALA A 194 27.69 -17.53 -2.01
C ALA A 194 26.58 -17.69 -3.07
N ILE A 195 26.13 -16.61 -3.68
CA ILE A 195 25.16 -16.65 -4.79
C ILE A 195 25.77 -17.42 -5.98
N LEU A 196 26.95 -17.03 -6.42
CA LEU A 196 27.62 -17.63 -7.58
C LEU A 196 28.01 -19.10 -7.36
N ASP A 197 28.44 -19.47 -6.13
CA ASP A 197 28.84 -20.84 -5.77
C ASP A 197 27.64 -21.77 -5.51
N ARG A 198 26.69 -21.32 -4.65
CA ARG A 198 25.62 -22.21 -4.17
C ARG A 198 24.45 -22.33 -5.14
N LYS A 199 24.10 -21.23 -5.82
CA LYS A 199 23.02 -21.24 -6.81
C LYS A 199 23.50 -21.73 -8.17
N TYR A 200 24.58 -21.14 -8.69
CA TYR A 200 25.07 -21.41 -10.05
C TYR A 200 26.10 -22.53 -10.10
N GLY A 201 26.90 -22.70 -9.05
CA GLY A 201 27.87 -23.78 -8.92
C GLY A 201 28.80 -23.92 -10.15
N LYS A 202 28.76 -25.07 -10.78
CA LYS A 202 29.62 -25.35 -11.98
C LYS A 202 29.29 -24.52 -13.21
N THR A 203 28.17 -23.81 -13.24
CA THR A 203 27.75 -22.95 -14.36
C THR A 203 28.62 -21.69 -14.43
N CYS A 204 29.07 -21.18 -13.26
CA CYS A 204 29.99 -20.04 -13.19
C CYS A 204 31.45 -20.53 -13.09
N PRO A 205 32.29 -20.27 -14.10
CA PRO A 205 33.72 -20.61 -14.04
C PRO A 205 34.43 -19.88 -12.89
N LYS A 206 35.38 -20.53 -12.21
CA LYS A 206 36.15 -19.90 -11.12
C LYS A 206 36.80 -18.57 -11.51
N LYS A 207 37.28 -18.43 -12.76
CA LYS A 207 37.83 -17.17 -13.27
C LYS A 207 36.78 -16.03 -13.28
N TYR A 208 35.55 -16.35 -13.67
CA TYR A 208 34.45 -15.37 -13.66
C TYR A 208 34.12 -14.94 -12.23
N VAL A 209 33.96 -15.90 -11.32
CA VAL A 209 33.72 -15.61 -9.91
C VAL A 209 34.82 -14.69 -9.34
N GLN A 210 36.09 -15.01 -9.59
CA GLN A 210 37.20 -14.19 -9.10
C GLN A 210 37.19 -12.79 -9.73
N MET A 211 36.94 -12.66 -11.02
CA MET A 211 36.82 -11.37 -11.70
C MET A 211 35.73 -10.50 -11.09
N VAL A 212 34.54 -11.07 -10.83
CA VAL A 212 33.43 -10.36 -10.18
C VAL A 212 33.82 -9.89 -8.79
N LEU A 213 34.43 -10.76 -7.96
CA LEU A 213 34.84 -10.41 -6.60
C LEU A 213 35.92 -9.32 -6.56
N ASP A 214 36.90 -9.39 -7.52
CA ASP A 214 37.97 -8.39 -7.60
C ASP A 214 37.46 -7.02 -8.04
N SER A 215 36.37 -6.99 -8.81
CA SER A 215 35.76 -5.74 -9.26
C SER A 215 35.04 -4.95 -8.14
N ILE A 216 34.72 -5.58 -7.01
CA ILE A 216 34.04 -4.92 -5.89
C ILE A 216 35.08 -4.16 -5.07
N VAL A 217 35.22 -2.86 -5.36
CA VAL A 217 36.20 -1.97 -4.72
C VAL A 217 35.58 -0.94 -3.76
N ASP A 218 34.33 -0.58 -3.98
CA ASP A 218 33.62 0.40 -3.16
C ASP A 218 33.32 -0.14 -1.76
N ASP A 219 33.45 0.73 -0.72
CA ASP A 219 33.14 0.39 0.67
C ASP A 219 32.47 1.58 1.37
N PRO A 220 31.17 1.54 1.63
CA PRO A 220 30.21 0.48 1.26
C PRO A 220 29.95 0.41 -0.25
N VAL A 221 29.43 -0.74 -0.72
CA VAL A 221 29.06 -0.89 -2.14
C VAL A 221 28.02 0.16 -2.54
N GLN A 222 28.15 0.65 -3.76
CA GLN A 222 27.27 1.69 -4.27
C GLN A 222 26.02 1.10 -4.92
N LEU A 223 24.87 1.71 -4.65
CA LEU A 223 23.61 1.39 -5.30
C LEU A 223 23.31 2.42 -6.40
N ARG A 224 22.73 1.96 -7.48
CA ARG A 224 22.29 2.84 -8.57
C ARG A 224 21.27 3.86 -8.03
N PRO A 225 21.44 5.16 -8.31
CA PRO A 225 20.41 6.15 -7.97
C PRO A 225 19.07 5.81 -8.59
N ALA A 226 17.97 6.16 -7.91
CA ALA A 226 16.63 5.95 -8.43
C ALA A 226 16.48 6.56 -9.83
N ARG A 227 16.16 5.72 -10.82
CA ARG A 227 15.98 6.12 -12.23
C ARG A 227 14.50 6.36 -12.55
N TYR A 228 13.62 5.60 -11.94
CA TYR A 228 12.19 5.53 -12.23
C TYR A 228 11.32 6.19 -11.15
N LEU A 229 11.83 6.27 -9.92
CA LEU A 229 11.24 7.09 -8.87
C LEU A 229 11.78 8.50 -9.07
N ARG A 230 10.95 9.40 -9.55
CA ARG A 230 11.30 10.82 -9.57
C ARG A 230 11.48 11.30 -8.12
N LYS A 231 12.74 11.51 -7.68
CA LYS A 231 12.98 12.44 -6.59
C LYS A 231 12.44 13.79 -7.07
N ARG A 232 11.32 14.26 -6.54
CA ARG A 232 10.90 15.64 -6.73
C ARG A 232 12.02 16.51 -6.14
N LYS A 233 12.89 17.05 -7.00
CA LYS A 233 13.73 18.18 -6.62
C LYS A 233 12.77 19.27 -6.17
N ALA A 234 12.93 19.77 -4.95
CA ALA A 234 12.38 21.03 -4.55
C ALA A 234 12.90 22.08 -5.55
N GLN A 235 12.10 22.39 -6.56
CA GLN A 235 12.38 23.52 -7.43
C GLN A 235 11.94 24.76 -6.68
N ASN A 236 12.90 25.52 -6.19
CA ASN A 236 12.73 26.94 -5.92
C ASN A 236 12.50 27.65 -7.27
N VAL A 237 11.28 27.57 -7.78
CA VAL A 237 10.80 28.43 -8.85
C VAL A 237 9.76 29.34 -8.22
N SER A 238 10.14 30.59 -8.04
CA SER A 238 9.25 31.70 -7.75
C SER A 238 8.34 31.95 -8.96
N VAL A 239 7.31 31.09 -9.10
CA VAL A 239 6.16 31.34 -9.94
C VAL A 239 4.99 31.49 -8.98
N ALA A 240 4.10 32.45 -9.21
CA ALA A 240 2.89 32.63 -8.41
C ALA A 240 2.23 31.27 -8.18
N PRO A 241 1.89 30.88 -6.94
CA PRO A 241 1.57 29.50 -6.62
C PRO A 241 0.29 29.08 -7.33
N ARG A 242 0.41 28.31 -8.41
CA ARG A 242 -0.71 27.53 -8.93
C ARG A 242 -1.10 26.55 -7.83
N VAL A 243 -2.36 26.59 -7.41
CA VAL A 243 -2.84 25.70 -6.36
C VAL A 243 -2.86 24.28 -6.91
N LYS A 244 -2.15 23.39 -6.23
CA LYS A 244 -2.16 21.95 -6.59
C LYS A 244 -3.57 21.40 -6.43
N GLN A 245 -3.98 20.53 -7.34
CA GLN A 245 -5.19 19.73 -7.22
C GLN A 245 -5.15 18.86 -5.95
N ILE A 246 -6.27 18.27 -5.59
CA ILE A 246 -6.34 17.29 -4.48
C ILE A 246 -5.53 16.06 -4.88
N ALA A 247 -4.50 15.71 -4.11
CA ALA A 247 -3.76 14.47 -4.34
C ALA A 247 -4.68 13.26 -4.08
N LEU A 248 -4.82 12.35 -5.04
CA LEU A 248 -5.65 11.15 -4.91
C LEU A 248 -4.78 9.90 -4.93
N VAL A 249 -4.80 9.16 -3.83
CA VAL A 249 -4.10 7.87 -3.70
C VAL A 249 -5.11 6.76 -3.53
N ILE A 250 -5.18 5.83 -4.49
CA ILE A 250 -6.16 4.72 -4.47
C ILE A 250 -5.47 3.43 -4.06
N ASN A 251 -6.05 2.70 -3.11
CA ASN A 251 -5.61 1.37 -2.75
C ASN A 251 -5.94 0.38 -3.87
N ASN A 252 -4.98 0.08 -4.72
CA ASN A 252 -5.13 -0.86 -5.84
C ASN A 252 -5.14 -2.34 -5.41
N LYS A 253 -5.02 -2.62 -4.11
CA LYS A 253 -5.12 -3.97 -3.53
C LYS A 253 -6.39 -4.16 -2.70
N HIS A 254 -7.30 -3.21 -2.74
CA HIS A 254 -8.55 -3.27 -1.96
C HIS A 254 -9.42 -4.50 -2.31
N ASP A 255 -9.35 -4.99 -3.54
CA ASP A 255 -10.17 -6.09 -4.07
C ASP A 255 -9.68 -7.49 -3.65
N ILE A 256 -8.41 -7.62 -3.20
CA ILE A 256 -7.90 -8.90 -2.71
C ILE A 256 -8.54 -9.32 -1.38
N HIS A 257 -9.06 -8.37 -0.60
CA HIS A 257 -9.85 -8.60 0.60
C HIS A 257 -11.33 -8.47 0.27
N HIS A 258 -12.06 -9.57 0.16
CA HIS A 258 -13.48 -9.58 -0.13
C HIS A 258 -14.18 -10.69 0.66
N VAL A 259 -15.06 -10.30 1.56
CA VAL A 259 -15.98 -11.19 2.26
C VAL A 259 -17.22 -11.38 1.39
N ARG A 260 -17.46 -12.61 0.93
CA ARG A 260 -18.55 -12.93 -0.04
C ARG A 260 -19.81 -13.45 0.61
N GLU A 261 -19.96 -13.22 1.89
CA GLU A 261 -21.15 -13.65 2.61
C GLU A 261 -22.34 -12.77 2.27
N ARG A 262 -23.52 -13.40 2.22
CA ARG A 262 -24.76 -12.67 1.91
C ARG A 262 -25.03 -11.62 3.00
N GLY A 263 -25.23 -10.38 2.58
CA GLY A 263 -25.50 -9.28 3.47
C GLY A 263 -24.25 -8.54 3.98
N TYR A 264 -23.04 -9.01 3.64
CA TYR A 264 -21.82 -8.29 4.00
C TYR A 264 -21.67 -7.02 3.15
N VAL A 265 -21.74 -5.86 3.78
CA VAL A 265 -21.87 -4.55 3.10
C VAL A 265 -20.51 -3.95 2.71
N GLU A 266 -19.44 -4.26 3.48
CA GLU A 266 -18.09 -3.76 3.20
C GLU A 266 -17.48 -4.53 2.02
N SER A 267 -17.58 -3.99 0.82
CA SER A 267 -17.24 -4.69 -0.42
C SER A 267 -16.39 -3.84 -1.37
N PRO A 268 -15.59 -4.46 -2.29
CA PRO A 268 -14.71 -3.76 -3.21
C PRO A 268 -15.40 -2.74 -4.13
N VAL A 269 -16.68 -2.90 -4.42
CA VAL A 269 -17.44 -2.00 -5.29
C VAL A 269 -17.46 -0.55 -4.75
N ARG A 270 -17.28 -0.36 -3.45
CA ARG A 270 -17.22 0.96 -2.80
C ARG A 270 -16.14 1.85 -3.43
N VAL A 271 -14.92 1.34 -3.55
CA VAL A 271 -13.80 2.07 -4.16
C VAL A 271 -14.08 2.41 -5.63
N LYS A 272 -14.66 1.45 -6.35
CA LYS A 272 -14.99 1.64 -7.77
C LYS A 272 -15.98 2.79 -7.98
N VAL A 273 -17.13 2.77 -7.28
CA VAL A 273 -18.17 3.79 -7.49
C VAL A 273 -17.73 5.18 -7.02
N ILE A 274 -16.90 5.28 -5.99
CA ILE A 274 -16.29 6.55 -5.58
C ILE A 274 -15.33 7.03 -6.68
N SER A 275 -14.38 6.21 -7.10
CA SER A 275 -13.37 6.58 -8.11
C SER A 275 -14.01 7.04 -9.42
N GLU A 276 -15.04 6.33 -9.91
CA GLU A 276 -15.77 6.69 -11.14
C GLU A 276 -16.43 8.09 -11.06
N GLU A 277 -17.01 8.45 -9.92
CA GLU A 277 -17.62 9.76 -9.73
C GLU A 277 -16.59 10.90 -9.56
N LEU A 278 -15.45 10.61 -8.88
CA LEU A 278 -14.39 11.60 -8.74
C LEU A 278 -13.71 11.92 -10.07
N GLN A 279 -13.57 10.95 -10.97
CA GLN A 279 -13.03 11.14 -12.32
C GLN A 279 -13.86 12.09 -13.19
N ARG A 280 -15.14 12.32 -12.85
CA ARG A 280 -16.00 13.30 -13.52
C ARG A 280 -15.68 14.75 -13.15
N THR A 281 -14.72 14.95 -12.26
CA THR A 281 -14.26 16.28 -11.83
C THR A 281 -12.80 16.49 -12.20
N ALA A 282 -12.41 17.74 -12.41
CA ALA A 282 -11.01 18.11 -12.64
C ALA A 282 -10.26 18.40 -11.33
N LEU A 283 -10.79 17.97 -10.16
CA LEU A 283 -10.24 18.35 -8.85
C LEU A 283 -9.03 17.53 -8.43
N PHE A 284 -8.79 16.35 -9.03
CA PHE A 284 -7.86 15.37 -8.49
C PHE A 284 -6.62 15.17 -9.35
N GLU A 285 -5.47 15.09 -8.68
CA GLU A 285 -4.19 14.62 -9.23
C GLU A 285 -3.93 13.19 -8.73
N PRO A 286 -3.95 12.16 -9.60
CA PRO A 286 -3.68 10.79 -9.19
C PRO A 286 -2.22 10.62 -8.78
N LEU A 287 -1.97 10.13 -7.57
CA LEU A 287 -0.64 9.76 -7.08
C LEU A 287 -0.56 8.24 -6.90
N LYS A 288 0.63 7.72 -7.17
CA LYS A 288 0.91 6.30 -6.95
C LYS A 288 1.29 6.07 -5.50
N ALA A 289 0.67 5.07 -4.86
CA ALA A 289 1.02 4.66 -3.52
C ALA A 289 2.50 4.25 -3.44
N LEU A 290 3.21 4.83 -2.51
CA LEU A 290 4.56 4.44 -2.09
C LEU A 290 4.47 3.24 -1.15
N LYS A 291 5.62 2.67 -0.80
CA LYS A 291 5.72 1.58 0.17
C LYS A 291 6.44 2.05 1.42
N TYR A 292 5.88 1.72 2.56
CA TYR A 292 6.45 2.04 3.86
C TYR A 292 6.79 0.75 4.62
N GLY A 293 7.69 0.84 5.57
CA GLY A 293 8.00 -0.24 6.50
C GLY A 293 6.83 -0.54 7.44
N LYS A 294 7.06 -1.36 8.44
CA LYS A 294 6.08 -1.66 9.50
C LYS A 294 6.08 -0.64 10.63
N GLU A 295 7.08 0.22 10.66
CA GLU A 295 7.35 1.18 11.74
C GLU A 295 6.16 2.12 11.97
N PRO A 296 5.53 2.73 10.95
CA PRO A 296 4.36 3.56 11.15
C PRO A 296 3.17 2.79 11.78
N ILE A 297 2.99 1.51 11.41
CA ILE A 297 1.94 0.66 12.00
C ILE A 297 2.25 0.37 13.47
N LEU A 298 3.49 0.00 13.78
CA LEU A 298 3.93 -0.33 15.13
C LEU A 298 4.01 0.89 16.06
N ALA A 299 4.01 2.10 15.52
CA ALA A 299 3.96 3.33 16.32
C ALA A 299 2.60 3.50 17.04
N VAL A 300 1.52 2.97 16.47
CA VAL A 300 0.16 3.11 17.02
C VAL A 300 -0.50 1.78 17.40
N HIS A 301 -0.06 0.66 16.81
CA HIS A 301 -0.60 -0.68 17.10
C HIS A 301 0.41 -1.58 17.78
N ASP A 302 -0.05 -2.41 18.69
CA ASP A 302 0.76 -3.37 19.40
C ASP A 302 1.34 -4.43 18.46
N LYS A 303 2.63 -4.74 18.65
CA LYS A 303 3.33 -5.78 17.90
C LYS A 303 2.61 -7.14 17.94
N ALA A 304 1.92 -7.45 19.04
CA ALA A 304 1.17 -8.69 19.19
C ALA A 304 -0.02 -8.76 18.23
N LEU A 305 -0.81 -7.68 18.12
CA LEU A 305 -1.92 -7.56 17.15
C LEU A 305 -1.42 -7.66 15.72
N VAL A 306 -0.40 -6.87 15.35
CA VAL A 306 0.15 -6.85 13.99
C VAL A 306 0.68 -8.24 13.59
N SER A 307 1.41 -8.91 14.49
CA SER A 307 1.90 -10.27 14.26
C SER A 307 0.77 -11.29 14.17
N PHE A 308 -0.30 -11.12 14.96
CA PHE A 308 -1.47 -12.00 14.89
C PHE A 308 -2.17 -11.88 13.54
N LEU A 309 -2.53 -10.67 13.11
CA LEU A 309 -3.22 -10.44 11.83
C LEU A 309 -2.42 -10.97 10.63
N LYS A 310 -1.10 -10.79 10.66
CA LYS A 310 -0.20 -11.31 9.63
C LYS A 310 -0.23 -12.84 9.58
N LYS A 311 0.00 -13.51 10.72
CA LYS A 311 0.04 -14.98 10.81
C LYS A 311 -1.32 -15.63 10.57
N ALA A 312 -2.39 -14.97 10.97
CA ALA A 312 -3.75 -15.46 10.77
C ALA A 312 -4.07 -15.59 9.27
N GLY A 313 -3.66 -14.61 8.45
CA GLY A 313 -3.82 -14.68 7.00
C GLY A 313 -3.13 -15.89 6.36
N ASP A 314 -1.98 -16.32 6.89
CA ASP A 314 -1.25 -17.49 6.39
C ASP A 314 -1.95 -18.83 6.72
N ILE A 315 -2.67 -18.86 7.85
CA ILE A 315 -3.36 -20.07 8.34
C ILE A 315 -4.74 -20.23 7.68
N VAL A 316 -5.41 -19.13 7.36
CA VAL A 316 -6.75 -19.15 6.75
C VAL A 316 -6.65 -19.64 5.30
N GLY A 317 -7.34 -20.74 4.98
CA GLY A 317 -7.40 -21.25 3.61
C GLY A 317 -8.06 -20.28 2.64
N ALA A 318 -7.78 -20.46 1.35
CA ALA A 318 -8.43 -19.69 0.29
C ALA A 318 -9.96 -19.74 0.41
N GLU A 319 -10.62 -18.64 0.16
CA GLU A 319 -12.08 -18.49 0.19
C GLU A 319 -12.74 -18.76 1.57
N ARG A 320 -11.96 -18.87 2.64
CA ARG A 320 -12.48 -19.00 4.01
C ARG A 320 -12.31 -17.68 4.76
N SER A 321 -13.28 -17.43 5.64
CA SER A 321 -13.23 -16.36 6.62
C SER A 321 -13.25 -16.98 8.02
N VAL A 322 -12.46 -16.45 8.93
CA VAL A 322 -12.44 -16.85 10.34
C VAL A 322 -13.06 -15.73 11.16
N TYR A 323 -14.13 -16.07 11.85
CA TYR A 323 -14.83 -15.20 12.77
C TYR A 323 -14.43 -15.50 14.22
N PRO A 324 -14.52 -14.53 15.12
CA PRO A 324 -14.42 -14.78 16.54
C PRO A 324 -15.44 -15.80 17.01
N TYR A 325 -14.99 -16.79 17.76
CA TYR A 325 -15.87 -17.81 18.34
C TYR A 325 -16.25 -17.48 19.79
N VAL A 326 -15.36 -16.84 20.55
CA VAL A 326 -15.57 -16.42 21.92
C VAL A 326 -14.75 -15.16 22.20
N PHE A 327 -15.29 -14.29 23.04
CA PHE A 327 -14.60 -13.08 23.51
C PHE A 327 -14.18 -13.27 24.98
N PRO A 328 -12.89 -13.62 25.25
CA PRO A 328 -12.41 -13.79 26.62
C PRO A 328 -12.35 -12.45 27.35
N GLN A 329 -12.55 -12.46 28.67
CA GLN A 329 -12.35 -11.28 29.49
C GLN A 329 -10.87 -10.88 29.46
N ARG A 330 -10.59 -9.68 28.94
CA ARG A 330 -9.24 -9.26 28.55
C ARG A 330 -8.29 -9.02 29.72
N ASN A 331 -8.77 -8.54 30.87
CA ASN A 331 -7.93 -8.14 31.99
C ASN A 331 -7.06 -9.27 32.56
N HIS A 332 -7.44 -10.52 32.36
CA HIS A 332 -6.71 -11.68 32.86
C HIS A 332 -6.47 -12.78 31.81
N ALA A 333 -6.93 -12.57 30.57
CA ALA A 333 -6.85 -13.57 29.52
C ALA A 333 -5.44 -13.66 28.89
N ARG A 334 -5.04 -14.87 28.56
CA ARG A 334 -3.87 -15.13 27.70
C ARG A 334 -4.36 -15.46 26.29
N PRO A 335 -3.63 -15.06 25.22
CA PRO A 335 -4.05 -15.37 23.85
C PRO A 335 -4.21 -16.88 23.65
N PRO A 336 -5.37 -17.37 23.21
CA PRO A 336 -5.60 -18.79 22.90
C PRO A 336 -4.71 -19.28 21.76
N LYS A 337 -4.55 -20.61 21.65
CA LYS A 337 -3.76 -21.20 20.54
C LYS A 337 -4.56 -21.32 19.25
N GLU A 338 -5.83 -21.74 19.35
CA GLU A 338 -6.69 -21.93 18.19
C GLU A 338 -7.11 -20.61 17.54
N LEU A 339 -7.12 -20.57 16.22
CA LEU A 339 -7.32 -19.35 15.46
C LEU A 339 -8.67 -18.65 15.70
N PRO A 340 -9.84 -19.34 15.71
CA PRO A 340 -11.12 -18.67 15.98
C PRO A 340 -11.24 -18.12 17.40
N LEU A 341 -10.64 -18.79 18.38
CA LEU A 341 -10.60 -18.32 19.77
C LEU A 341 -9.66 -17.12 19.92
N ARG A 342 -8.49 -17.17 19.25
CA ARG A 342 -7.54 -16.07 19.24
C ARG A 342 -8.07 -14.86 18.48
N ALA A 343 -8.89 -15.07 17.44
CA ALA A 343 -9.60 -13.99 16.75
C ALA A 343 -10.44 -13.18 17.75
N GLY A 344 -11.22 -13.83 18.61
CA GLY A 344 -12.01 -13.14 19.64
C GLY A 344 -11.19 -12.46 20.74
N TYR A 345 -9.93 -12.86 20.94
CA TYR A 345 -9.03 -12.15 21.85
C TYR A 345 -8.61 -10.78 21.31
N TYR A 346 -8.45 -10.65 19.98
CA TYR A 346 -8.02 -9.41 19.33
C TYR A 346 -9.15 -8.66 18.62
N CYS A 347 -10.32 -9.26 18.40
CA CYS A 347 -11.46 -8.62 17.75
C CYS A 347 -12.49 -8.13 18.75
N ILE A 348 -13.18 -7.03 18.44
CA ILE A 348 -14.21 -6.44 19.29
C ILE A 348 -15.63 -6.81 18.85
N ASP A 349 -15.81 -7.52 17.73
CA ASP A 349 -17.11 -7.87 17.16
C ASP A 349 -17.14 -9.24 16.48
N THR A 350 -18.32 -9.64 15.99
CA THR A 350 -18.57 -10.92 15.33
C THR A 350 -18.64 -10.83 13.81
N PHE A 351 -18.43 -9.65 13.21
CA PHE A 351 -18.63 -9.41 11.78
C PHE A 351 -17.41 -8.83 11.06
N THR A 352 -16.25 -8.78 11.74
CA THR A 352 -14.97 -8.43 11.13
C THR A 352 -14.11 -9.70 10.97
N PRO A 353 -14.30 -10.48 9.90
CA PRO A 353 -13.61 -11.75 9.75
C PRO A 353 -12.19 -11.57 9.23
N ILE A 354 -11.30 -12.48 9.62
CA ILE A 354 -9.97 -12.59 9.04
C ILE A 354 -10.02 -13.54 7.86
N ASN A 355 -9.69 -13.07 6.66
CA ASN A 355 -9.41 -13.90 5.50
C ASN A 355 -7.91 -13.84 5.15
N SER A 356 -7.48 -14.67 4.21
CA SER A 356 -6.08 -14.79 3.83
C SER A 356 -5.40 -13.49 3.37
N ASN A 357 -6.16 -12.49 2.93
CA ASN A 357 -5.63 -11.24 2.38
C ASN A 357 -5.97 -10.01 3.23
N ALA A 358 -6.64 -10.16 4.37
CA ALA A 358 -7.04 -9.03 5.22
C ALA A 358 -5.84 -8.16 5.63
N TYR A 359 -4.76 -8.78 6.09
CA TYR A 359 -3.53 -8.09 6.45
C TYR A 359 -2.91 -7.33 5.27
N LEU A 360 -2.82 -7.96 4.09
CA LEU A 360 -2.20 -7.34 2.91
C LEU A 360 -3.00 -6.14 2.39
N ALA A 361 -4.33 -6.25 2.41
CA ALA A 361 -5.20 -5.15 2.00
C ALA A 361 -5.16 -3.99 3.00
N ALA A 362 -5.20 -4.28 4.30
CA ALA A 362 -5.09 -3.27 5.36
C ALA A 362 -3.72 -2.56 5.32
N ARG A 363 -2.64 -3.31 5.10
CA ARG A 363 -1.32 -2.72 4.93
C ARG A 363 -1.22 -1.83 3.70
N ALA A 364 -1.83 -2.23 2.58
CA ALA A 364 -1.87 -1.38 1.39
C ALA A 364 -2.71 -0.11 1.61
N ALA A 365 -3.74 -0.16 2.47
CA ALA A 365 -4.47 1.03 2.89
C ALA A 365 -3.57 1.99 3.68
N VAL A 366 -2.75 1.49 4.60
CA VAL A 366 -1.75 2.29 5.31
C VAL A 366 -0.74 2.92 4.34
N ASP A 367 -0.19 2.17 3.39
CA ASP A 367 0.73 2.69 2.38
C ASP A 367 0.13 3.87 1.59
N CYS A 368 -1.16 3.77 1.21
CA CYS A 368 -1.87 4.85 0.52
C CYS A 368 -2.05 6.08 1.41
N THR A 369 -2.43 5.89 2.67
CA THR A 369 -2.66 6.99 3.60
C THR A 369 -1.35 7.70 3.97
N MET A 370 -0.26 6.95 4.15
CA MET A 370 1.08 7.52 4.34
C MET A 370 1.55 8.32 3.12
N THR A 371 1.29 7.81 1.91
CA THR A 371 1.60 8.55 0.67
C THR A 371 0.80 9.86 0.58
N ALA A 372 -0.45 9.85 1.03
CA ALA A 372 -1.26 11.06 1.11
C ALA A 372 -0.73 12.04 2.17
N ALA A 373 -0.17 11.55 3.30
CA ALA A 373 0.50 12.38 4.30
C ALA A 373 1.75 13.06 3.73
N ASP A 374 2.59 12.33 3.00
CA ASP A 374 3.74 12.91 2.31
C ASP A 374 3.32 13.96 1.28
N ALA A 375 2.24 13.73 0.53
CA ALA A 375 1.71 14.72 -0.41
C ALA A 375 1.30 16.03 0.29
N VAL A 376 0.72 15.95 1.50
CA VAL A 376 0.41 17.15 2.32
C VAL A 376 1.70 17.84 2.75
N LEU A 377 2.71 17.11 3.22
CA LEU A 377 4.01 17.67 3.60
C LEU A 377 4.74 18.30 2.39
N GLU A 378 4.54 17.77 1.19
CA GLU A 378 5.07 18.30 -0.08
C GLU A 378 4.26 19.48 -0.65
N GLY A 379 3.24 19.95 0.07
CA GLY A 379 2.49 21.16 -0.24
C GLY A 379 1.20 20.98 -1.03
N HIS A 380 0.62 19.76 -1.14
CA HIS A 380 -0.79 19.62 -1.47
C HIS A 380 -1.62 20.11 -0.30
N HIS A 381 -2.58 20.99 -0.55
CA HIS A 381 -3.44 21.48 0.52
C HIS A 381 -4.43 20.40 0.98
N PHE A 382 -4.84 19.55 0.04
CA PHE A 382 -5.68 18.39 0.27
C PHE A 382 -5.06 17.14 -0.34
N ALA A 383 -5.10 16.03 0.40
CA ALA A 383 -4.75 14.71 -0.09
C ALA A 383 -5.81 13.70 0.35
N TYR A 384 -6.28 12.87 -0.56
CA TYR A 384 -7.30 11.86 -0.30
C TYR A 384 -6.75 10.45 -0.52
N ALA A 385 -6.77 9.66 0.53
CA ALA A 385 -6.51 8.24 0.50
C ALA A 385 -7.83 7.47 0.33
N LEU A 386 -8.16 7.06 -0.88
CA LEU A 386 -9.30 6.20 -1.16
C LEU A 386 -8.93 4.76 -0.85
N VAL A 387 -9.11 4.38 0.40
CA VAL A 387 -8.67 3.10 0.97
C VAL A 387 -9.85 2.19 1.30
N ARG A 388 -9.56 0.92 1.36
CA ARG A 388 -10.36 -0.18 1.83
C ARG A 388 -9.40 -1.34 2.19
N PRO A 389 -9.54 -1.99 3.35
CA PRO A 389 -10.53 -1.80 4.41
C PRO A 389 -10.45 -0.43 5.10
N PRO A 390 -11.51 0.00 5.83
CA PRO A 390 -11.48 1.20 6.66
C PRO A 390 -10.57 1.02 7.88
N GLY A 391 -10.44 2.05 8.75
CA GLY A 391 -9.44 2.05 9.81
C GLY A 391 -9.90 2.49 11.19
N HIS A 392 -10.85 3.39 11.33
CA HIS A 392 -11.10 4.17 12.57
C HIS A 392 -11.52 3.38 13.80
N HIS A 393 -11.99 2.14 13.63
CA HIS A 393 -12.33 1.23 14.75
C HIS A 393 -11.15 0.39 15.25
N ALA A 394 -10.03 0.32 14.51
CA ALA A 394 -8.87 -0.44 14.95
C ALA A 394 -8.14 0.31 16.08
N GLU A 395 -8.17 -0.28 17.28
CA GLU A 395 -7.52 0.22 18.48
C GLU A 395 -6.03 -0.18 18.52
N ARG A 396 -5.31 0.26 19.53
CA ARG A 396 -3.90 -0.12 19.73
C ARG A 396 -3.70 -1.64 19.76
N SER A 397 -4.55 -2.37 20.47
CA SER A 397 -4.41 -3.80 20.71
C SER A 397 -5.53 -4.66 20.15
N SER A 398 -6.51 -4.09 19.46
CA SER A 398 -7.67 -4.79 18.91
C SER A 398 -8.12 -4.25 17.57
N PHE A 399 -8.89 -5.05 16.84
CA PHE A 399 -9.48 -4.74 15.54
C PHE A 399 -10.98 -5.03 15.55
N GLY A 400 -11.74 -4.43 14.63
CA GLY A 400 -13.19 -4.63 14.49
C GLY A 400 -13.81 -3.57 13.60
N GLY A 401 -15.16 -3.59 13.43
CA GLY A 401 -15.85 -2.62 12.59
C GLY A 401 -15.36 -2.61 11.14
N PHE A 402 -15.03 -3.76 10.58
CA PHE A 402 -14.38 -3.91 9.27
C PHE A 402 -12.92 -3.39 9.21
N CYS A 403 -12.38 -2.84 10.31
CA CYS A 403 -11.07 -2.20 10.39
C CYS A 403 -10.02 -3.15 10.97
N TYR A 404 -8.82 -3.17 10.40
CA TYR A 404 -7.68 -3.99 10.87
C TYR A 404 -6.51 -3.14 11.34
N PHE A 405 -6.19 -2.04 10.64
CA PHE A 405 -5.23 -1.01 11.03
C PHE A 405 -5.87 0.36 10.89
N ASN A 406 -5.61 1.24 11.84
CA ASN A 406 -6.13 2.59 11.82
C ASN A 406 -5.27 3.50 10.93
N SER A 407 -5.57 3.52 9.64
CA SER A 407 -4.81 4.30 8.66
C SER A 407 -4.80 5.80 8.97
N ALA A 408 -5.93 6.36 9.42
CA ALA A 408 -6.03 7.77 9.80
C ALA A 408 -5.16 8.09 11.03
N ALA A 409 -5.21 7.25 12.08
CA ALA A 409 -4.38 7.44 13.27
C ALA A 409 -2.89 7.26 12.98
N ILE A 410 -2.51 6.32 12.11
CA ILE A 410 -1.11 6.14 11.67
C ILE A 410 -0.60 7.41 10.99
N ALA A 411 -1.39 7.99 10.08
CA ALA A 411 -1.03 9.23 9.40
C ALA A 411 -1.02 10.44 10.37
N ALA A 412 -1.97 10.52 11.30
CA ALA A 412 -1.99 11.56 12.33
C ALA A 412 -0.76 11.49 13.23
N ASN A 413 -0.36 10.29 13.64
CA ASN A 413 0.88 10.08 14.40
C ASN A 413 2.11 10.52 13.59
N TYR A 414 2.19 10.17 12.31
CA TYR A 414 3.31 10.58 11.45
C TYR A 414 3.35 12.11 11.25
N LEU A 415 2.22 12.75 11.01
CA LEU A 415 2.14 14.20 10.84
C LEU A 415 2.42 14.95 12.16
N SER A 416 2.20 14.32 13.33
CA SER A 416 2.44 14.96 14.63
C SER A 416 3.94 15.24 14.89
N ASP A 417 4.84 14.56 14.20
CA ASP A 417 6.28 14.86 14.22
C ASP A 417 6.60 16.23 13.58
N TYR A 418 5.68 16.76 12.78
CA TYR A 418 5.83 18.03 12.06
C TYR A 418 4.99 19.15 12.67
N GLY A 419 4.12 18.88 13.62
CA GLY A 419 3.30 19.88 14.33
C GLY A 419 1.96 19.30 14.82
N ALA A 420 1.25 20.05 15.65
CA ALA A 420 -0.03 19.60 16.23
C ALA A 420 -1.04 19.17 15.14
N VAL A 421 -1.77 18.10 15.40
CA VAL A 421 -2.73 17.48 14.47
C VAL A 421 -4.12 17.46 15.08
N ALA A 422 -5.16 17.86 14.35
CA ALA A 422 -6.53 17.51 14.69
C ALA A 422 -6.95 16.30 13.84
N LEU A 423 -7.48 15.26 14.48
CA LEU A 423 -8.12 14.13 13.83
C LEU A 423 -9.62 14.30 14.03
N LEU A 424 -10.32 14.65 12.95
CA LEU A 424 -11.77 14.82 12.92
C LEU A 424 -12.41 13.62 12.22
N ASP A 425 -13.24 12.91 12.95
CA ASP A 425 -14.01 11.77 12.44
C ASP A 425 -15.45 12.20 12.18
N ILE A 426 -15.91 12.04 10.95
CA ILE A 426 -17.26 12.35 10.49
C ILE A 426 -17.99 11.12 9.94
N ASP A 427 -17.52 9.92 10.29
CA ASP A 427 -18.24 8.66 10.10
C ASP A 427 -19.49 8.62 10.99
N TYR A 428 -20.46 7.79 10.61
CA TYR A 428 -21.67 7.57 11.42
C TYR A 428 -21.36 6.92 12.77
N HIS A 429 -20.35 6.06 12.80
CA HIS A 429 -19.92 5.32 13.98
C HIS A 429 -18.81 6.06 14.74
N HIS A 430 -18.74 5.82 16.03
CA HIS A 430 -17.63 6.37 16.82
C HIS A 430 -16.29 5.77 16.43
N GLY A 431 -15.28 6.61 16.20
CA GLY A 431 -13.90 6.22 15.93
C GLY A 431 -13.16 5.78 17.20
N ASN A 432 -13.61 4.68 17.84
CA ASN A 432 -13.04 4.19 19.10
C ASN A 432 -11.53 3.88 19.00
N GLY A 433 -11.05 3.43 17.84
CA GLY A 433 -9.64 3.16 17.64
C GLY A 433 -8.80 4.44 17.66
N SER A 434 -9.27 5.49 17.03
CA SER A 434 -8.62 6.80 17.06
C SER A 434 -8.58 7.39 18.47
N GLN A 435 -9.69 7.29 19.20
CA GLN A 435 -9.77 7.69 20.60
C GLN A 435 -8.78 6.87 21.45
N ASP A 436 -8.76 5.54 21.38
CA ASP A 436 -7.89 4.66 22.16
C ASP A 436 -6.40 4.99 21.94
N ILE A 437 -6.00 5.18 20.68
CA ILE A 437 -4.61 5.45 20.31
C ILE A 437 -4.10 6.77 20.87
N PHE A 438 -4.92 7.83 20.89
CA PHE A 438 -4.51 9.18 21.29
C PHE A 438 -5.03 9.61 22.66
N TYR A 439 -5.66 8.73 23.44
CA TYR A 439 -6.37 9.07 24.67
C TYR A 439 -5.50 9.74 25.75
N GLU A 440 -4.20 9.48 25.74
CA GLU A 440 -3.23 10.06 26.69
C GLU A 440 -2.29 11.09 26.04
N ARG A 441 -2.63 11.61 24.84
CA ARG A 441 -1.79 12.54 24.05
C ARG A 441 -2.43 13.91 23.88
N ALA A 442 -1.61 14.97 24.01
CA ALA A 442 -2.03 16.36 23.87
C ALA A 442 -1.66 17.00 22.51
N ASP A 443 -0.80 16.35 21.75
CA ASP A 443 -0.33 16.83 20.42
C ASP A 443 -1.27 16.42 19.28
N VAL A 444 -2.20 15.49 19.55
CA VAL A 444 -3.27 15.08 18.64
C VAL A 444 -4.62 15.31 19.32
N LEU A 445 -5.43 16.25 18.80
CA LEU A 445 -6.80 16.46 19.23
C LEU A 445 -7.72 15.51 18.45
N THR A 446 -8.39 14.57 19.13
CA THR A 446 -9.40 13.70 18.52
C THR A 446 -10.80 14.27 18.71
N ILE A 447 -11.57 14.33 17.62
CA ILE A 447 -12.97 14.77 17.63
C ILE A 447 -13.77 13.77 16.79
N SER A 448 -14.85 13.21 17.34
CA SER A 448 -15.76 12.32 16.62
C SER A 448 -17.21 12.82 16.72
N ILE A 449 -17.90 12.92 15.57
CA ILE A 449 -19.33 13.23 15.47
C ILE A 449 -20.05 11.96 15.09
N HIS A 450 -20.79 11.34 15.99
CA HIS A 450 -21.35 10.01 15.80
C HIS A 450 -22.70 9.81 16.48
N ALA A 451 -23.40 8.76 16.07
CA ALA A 451 -24.65 8.34 16.68
C ALA A 451 -24.45 7.85 18.12
N ASN A 452 -25.54 7.77 18.88
CA ASN A 452 -25.50 7.42 20.31
C ASN A 452 -24.89 6.02 20.54
N PRO A 453 -23.76 5.91 21.24
CA PRO A 453 -23.10 4.62 21.46
C PRO A 453 -23.89 3.64 22.33
N ARG A 454 -24.95 4.09 23.01
CA ARG A 454 -25.86 3.17 23.75
C ARG A 454 -26.69 2.29 22.82
N THR A 455 -26.91 2.71 21.58
CA THR A 455 -27.75 2.03 20.59
C THR A 455 -26.99 1.71 19.30
N THR A 456 -25.79 2.25 19.13
CA THR A 456 -24.99 2.13 17.90
C THR A 456 -23.60 1.59 18.20
N TYR A 457 -23.05 0.79 17.29
CA TYR A 457 -21.67 0.29 17.34
C TYR A 457 -20.67 1.46 17.59
N PRO A 458 -19.66 1.30 18.42
CA PRO A 458 -19.17 0.07 19.05
C PRO A 458 -19.83 -0.29 20.39
N TYR A 459 -20.82 0.46 20.89
CA TYR A 459 -21.61 0.28 22.11
C TYR A 459 -20.88 0.56 23.42
N PHE A 460 -19.58 0.43 23.50
CA PHE A 460 -18.77 0.51 24.73
C PHE A 460 -17.92 1.77 24.85
N SER A 461 -17.88 2.62 23.84
CA SER A 461 -17.03 3.83 23.75
C SER A 461 -17.69 4.89 22.86
N GLY A 462 -17.37 6.16 23.09
CA GLY A 462 -17.93 7.30 22.37
C GLY A 462 -18.83 8.17 23.24
N PHE A 463 -18.74 8.05 24.56
CA PHE A 463 -19.55 8.85 25.49
C PHE A 463 -18.98 10.26 25.67
N GLU A 464 -19.84 11.25 25.92
CA GLU A 464 -19.45 12.67 26.02
C GLU A 464 -18.51 12.97 27.22
N ASP A 465 -18.50 12.11 28.22
CA ASP A 465 -17.63 12.20 29.39
C ASP A 465 -16.23 11.59 29.19
N GLU A 466 -15.99 10.91 28.09
CA GLU A 466 -14.67 10.41 27.69
C GLU A 466 -13.82 11.54 27.09
N LYS A 467 -13.04 12.24 27.91
CA LYS A 467 -12.33 13.49 27.54
C LYS A 467 -10.82 13.36 27.39
N GLY A 468 -10.29 12.15 27.40
CA GLY A 468 -8.85 11.88 27.45
C GLY A 468 -8.41 11.56 28.88
N LYS A 469 -7.11 11.28 29.05
CA LYS A 469 -6.51 10.91 30.32
C LYS A 469 -5.07 11.41 30.43
N GLY A 470 -4.65 11.80 31.62
CA GLY A 470 -3.27 12.26 31.84
C GLY A 470 -2.94 13.49 30.98
N ALA A 471 -1.87 13.42 30.17
CA ALA A 471 -1.53 14.51 29.26
C ALA A 471 -2.59 14.79 28.19
N GLY A 472 -3.43 13.79 27.85
CA GLY A 472 -4.49 13.89 26.86
C GLY A 472 -5.82 14.40 27.41
N GLU A 473 -5.91 14.78 28.69
CA GLU A 473 -7.16 15.31 29.27
C GLU A 473 -7.61 16.59 28.55
N GLY A 474 -8.83 16.57 28.03
CA GLY A 474 -9.39 17.66 27.22
C GLY A 474 -9.05 17.61 25.72
N PHE A 475 -8.25 16.61 25.28
CA PHE A 475 -7.88 16.45 23.88
C PHE A 475 -8.64 15.31 23.17
N ASN A 476 -9.66 14.74 23.82
CA ASN A 476 -10.66 13.86 23.20
C ASN A 476 -12.05 14.47 23.34
N ILE A 477 -12.80 14.58 22.23
CA ILE A 477 -14.11 15.23 22.19
C ILE A 477 -15.10 14.35 21.43
N ASN A 478 -16.10 13.84 22.13
CA ASN A 478 -17.20 13.09 21.55
C ASN A 478 -18.43 13.99 21.42
N LEU A 479 -18.93 14.15 20.19
CA LEU A 479 -20.15 14.87 19.87
C LEU A 479 -21.23 13.86 19.49
N VAL A 480 -21.91 13.37 20.51
CA VAL A 480 -23.02 12.42 20.37
C VAL A 480 -24.23 13.14 19.79
N VAL A 481 -24.77 12.63 18.68
CA VAL A 481 -25.94 13.20 18.01
C VAL A 481 -27.09 12.20 17.94
N PRO A 482 -28.36 12.67 17.89
CA PRO A 482 -29.52 11.78 17.86
C PRO A 482 -29.64 11.03 16.54
N GLU A 483 -30.40 9.93 16.55
CA GLU A 483 -30.81 9.19 15.36
C GLU A 483 -31.72 10.04 14.44
N ALA A 484 -31.83 9.63 13.18
CA ALA A 484 -32.64 10.30 12.14
C ALA A 484 -32.34 11.81 11.98
N LEU A 485 -31.08 12.18 12.18
CA LEU A 485 -30.56 13.54 12.10
C LEU A 485 -30.63 14.09 10.67
N THR A 486 -31.16 15.30 10.50
CA THR A 486 -31.12 15.98 9.20
C THR A 486 -29.77 16.60 8.90
N GLY A 487 -29.49 16.93 7.63
CA GLY A 487 -28.23 17.57 7.26
C GLY A 487 -27.97 18.89 7.98
N GLU A 488 -29.00 19.72 8.26
CA GLU A 488 -28.81 20.98 8.99
C GLU A 488 -28.45 20.74 10.48
N GLN A 489 -29.12 19.82 11.13
CA GLN A 489 -28.78 19.45 12.50
C GLN A 489 -27.37 18.85 12.60
N TYR A 490 -26.97 18.05 11.60
CA TYR A 490 -25.61 17.55 11.51
C TYR A 490 -24.59 18.69 11.37
N ARG A 491 -24.88 19.70 10.54
CA ARG A 491 -23.99 20.86 10.36
C ARG A 491 -23.83 21.69 11.65
N GLU A 492 -24.82 21.71 12.55
CA GLU A 492 -24.65 22.33 13.87
C GLU A 492 -23.57 21.63 14.70
N ALA A 493 -23.58 20.29 14.74
CA ALA A 493 -22.54 19.50 15.39
C ALA A 493 -21.19 19.69 14.70
N LEU A 494 -21.17 19.69 13.37
CA LEU A 494 -19.94 19.94 12.60
C LEU A 494 -19.37 21.33 12.91
N ARG A 495 -20.17 22.40 12.93
CA ARG A 495 -19.71 23.74 13.32
C ARG A 495 -19.13 23.76 14.75
N LYS A 496 -19.69 22.97 15.67
CA LYS A 496 -19.14 22.80 17.03
C LYS A 496 -17.77 22.14 16.98
N ALA A 497 -17.62 21.03 16.24
CA ALA A 497 -16.35 20.36 16.02
C ALA A 497 -15.29 21.31 15.43
N LEU A 498 -15.65 22.04 14.37
CA LEU A 498 -14.74 22.98 13.72
C LEU A 498 -14.31 24.16 14.62
N ARG A 499 -15.14 24.58 15.58
CA ARG A 499 -14.72 25.55 16.61
C ARG A 499 -13.64 24.98 17.52
N HIS A 500 -13.74 23.70 17.91
CA HIS A 500 -12.69 23.02 18.69
C HIS A 500 -11.40 22.91 17.88
N VAL A 501 -11.47 22.53 16.61
CA VAL A 501 -10.31 22.50 15.71
C VAL A 501 -9.63 23.88 15.63
N LYS A 502 -10.41 24.94 15.38
CA LYS A 502 -9.88 26.32 15.33
C LYS A 502 -9.23 26.77 16.64
N LYS A 503 -9.86 26.44 17.79
CA LYS A 503 -9.32 26.76 19.12
C LYS A 503 -7.99 26.03 19.40
N PHE A 504 -7.87 24.79 18.95
CA PHE A 504 -6.65 24.00 19.10
C PHE A 504 -5.53 24.52 18.20
N GLY A 505 -5.85 25.05 17.01
CA GLY A 505 -4.89 25.63 16.09
C GLY A 505 -3.90 24.61 15.50
N PRO A 506 -4.36 23.47 14.95
CA PRO A 506 -3.47 22.44 14.47
C PRO A 506 -2.74 22.90 13.20
N ARG A 507 -1.55 22.33 12.98
CA ARG A 507 -0.82 22.51 11.72
C ARG A 507 -1.43 21.68 10.60
N PHE A 508 -1.99 20.51 10.92
CA PHE A 508 -2.61 19.60 9.98
C PHE A 508 -3.97 19.11 10.48
N LEU A 509 -4.86 18.87 9.55
CA LEU A 509 -6.12 18.17 9.79
C LEU A 509 -6.04 16.77 9.16
N VAL A 510 -6.36 15.73 9.92
CA VAL A 510 -6.64 14.40 9.39
C VAL A 510 -8.14 14.19 9.52
N LEU A 511 -8.79 13.84 8.42
CA LEU A 511 -10.23 13.63 8.35
C LEU A 511 -10.55 12.16 8.07
N SER A 512 -11.17 11.48 9.02
CA SER A 512 -11.82 10.20 8.81
C SER A 512 -13.15 10.44 8.12
N LEU A 513 -13.23 10.17 6.81
CA LEU A 513 -14.39 10.45 5.97
C LEU A 513 -15.29 9.21 5.86
N GLY A 514 -16.30 9.11 6.71
CA GLY A 514 -17.42 8.19 6.55
C GLY A 514 -18.52 8.80 5.68
N LEU A 515 -19.09 8.00 4.78
CA LEU A 515 -20.23 8.37 3.94
C LEU A 515 -21.49 7.58 4.28
N ASP A 516 -21.47 6.86 5.39
CA ASP A 516 -22.57 6.10 5.98
C ASP A 516 -23.55 6.97 6.79
N THR A 517 -23.23 8.25 6.98
CA THR A 517 -24.18 9.29 7.42
C THR A 517 -25.28 9.57 6.37
N ALA A 518 -25.16 8.99 5.17
CA ALA A 518 -26.12 9.16 4.09
C ALA A 518 -27.48 8.55 4.41
N LYS A 519 -28.54 9.21 3.94
CA LYS A 519 -29.90 8.67 4.02
C LYS A 519 -29.97 7.27 3.38
N ASP A 520 -30.62 6.33 4.07
CA ASP A 520 -30.79 4.93 3.70
C ASP A 520 -29.48 4.14 3.55
N ASP A 521 -28.39 4.54 4.19
CA ASP A 521 -27.22 3.68 4.33
C ASP A 521 -27.58 2.46 5.19
N PRO A 522 -27.17 1.23 4.81
CA PRO A 522 -27.55 0.02 5.55
C PRO A 522 -26.96 -0.06 6.97
N THR A 523 -25.98 0.78 7.31
CA THR A 523 -25.33 0.77 8.63
C THR A 523 -25.63 2.01 9.47
N GLY A 524 -26.29 3.02 8.90
CA GLY A 524 -26.59 4.30 9.54
C GLY A 524 -28.07 4.67 9.51
N SER A 525 -28.48 5.60 10.38
CA SER A 525 -29.84 6.11 10.45
C SER A 525 -29.95 7.60 10.13
N PHE A 526 -28.85 8.29 9.81
CA PHE A 526 -28.89 9.71 9.47
C PHE A 526 -29.54 9.96 8.10
N LEU A 527 -29.98 11.19 7.86
CA LEU A 527 -30.79 11.53 6.69
C LEU A 527 -30.06 12.47 5.71
N LEU A 528 -28.73 12.43 5.67
CA LEU A 528 -27.93 13.32 4.83
C LEU A 528 -28.11 13.01 3.35
N LEU A 529 -28.34 14.04 2.56
CA LEU A 529 -28.43 14.01 1.10
C LEU A 529 -27.12 14.47 0.47
N ALA A 530 -26.97 14.31 -0.85
CA ALA A 530 -25.78 14.75 -1.58
C ALA A 530 -25.46 16.25 -1.38
N SER A 531 -26.48 17.11 -1.28
CA SER A 531 -26.33 18.55 -0.96
C SER A 531 -25.75 18.80 0.42
N ASP A 532 -26.02 17.90 1.39
CA ASP A 532 -25.49 18.03 2.74
C ASP A 532 -24.02 17.67 2.79
N PHE A 533 -23.59 16.66 2.03
CA PHE A 533 -22.17 16.36 1.86
C PHE A 533 -21.40 17.52 1.22
N PHE A 534 -22.00 18.19 0.23
CA PHE A 534 -21.41 19.40 -0.33
C PHE A 534 -21.25 20.50 0.74
N ALA A 535 -22.30 20.81 1.49
CA ALA A 535 -22.28 21.85 2.51
C ALA A 535 -21.30 21.51 3.66
N ASN A 536 -21.20 20.23 4.04
CA ASN A 536 -20.23 19.77 5.05
C ASN A 536 -18.78 19.94 4.54
N GLY A 537 -18.52 19.55 3.28
CA GLY A 537 -17.23 19.77 2.64
C GLY A 537 -16.87 21.26 2.60
N GLU A 538 -17.83 22.13 2.24
CA GLU A 538 -17.61 23.58 2.18
C GLU A 538 -17.20 24.16 3.55
N LEU A 539 -17.87 23.76 4.62
CA LEU A 539 -17.53 24.19 5.98
C LEU A 539 -16.11 23.76 6.40
N ILE A 540 -15.70 22.51 6.06
CA ILE A 540 -14.36 22.01 6.36
C ILE A 540 -13.30 22.74 5.50
N GLY A 541 -13.58 22.96 4.22
CA GLY A 541 -12.68 23.67 3.31
C GLY A 541 -12.37 25.10 3.76
N GLN A 542 -13.34 25.78 4.38
CA GLN A 542 -13.17 27.12 4.95
C GLN A 542 -12.17 27.21 6.11
N LEU A 543 -11.77 26.07 6.72
CA LEU A 543 -10.69 26.07 7.71
C LEU A 543 -9.35 26.46 7.10
N SER A 544 -9.15 26.18 5.84
CA SER A 544 -7.89 26.43 5.11
C SER A 544 -6.66 25.84 5.81
N ILE A 545 -6.81 24.67 6.44
CA ILE A 545 -5.76 23.88 7.08
C ILE A 545 -5.35 22.77 6.10
N PRO A 546 -4.04 22.51 5.89
CA PRO A 546 -3.59 21.36 5.11
C PRO A 546 -4.20 20.07 5.64
N THR A 547 -4.96 19.35 4.77
CA THR A 547 -5.82 18.26 5.22
C THR A 547 -5.54 16.96 4.47
N LEU A 548 -5.31 15.90 5.23
CA LEU A 548 -5.33 14.52 4.76
C LEU A 548 -6.72 13.95 5.01
N ILE A 549 -7.34 13.34 4.00
CA ILE A 549 -8.63 12.67 4.09
C ILE A 549 -8.41 11.16 3.92
N ALA A 550 -8.86 10.35 4.86
CA ALA A 550 -8.87 8.89 4.77
C ALA A 550 -10.31 8.40 4.59
N GLN A 551 -10.56 7.53 3.62
CA GLN A 551 -11.88 6.92 3.43
C GLN A 551 -12.17 5.92 4.55
N GLU A 552 -13.32 6.08 5.20
CA GLU A 552 -13.86 5.16 6.18
C GLU A 552 -15.15 4.47 5.68
N GLY A 553 -16.25 4.52 6.41
CA GLY A 553 -17.52 3.90 6.08
C GLY A 553 -18.26 4.49 4.88
N GLY A 554 -19.47 4.00 4.66
CA GLY A 554 -20.36 4.31 3.55
C GLY A 554 -20.62 3.11 2.66
N TYR A 555 -21.88 2.62 2.68
CA TYR A 555 -22.21 1.30 2.12
C TYR A 555 -23.40 1.35 1.14
N ARG A 556 -24.08 2.47 1.01
CA ARG A 556 -25.12 2.68 0.01
C ARG A 556 -24.49 2.97 -1.36
N THR A 557 -24.06 1.94 -2.07
CA THR A 557 -23.30 2.03 -3.33
C THR A 557 -23.97 2.88 -4.42
N ARG A 558 -25.33 2.98 -4.42
CA ARG A 558 -26.08 3.80 -5.40
C ARG A 558 -25.78 5.31 -5.30
N THR A 559 -25.53 5.82 -4.09
CA THR A 559 -25.29 7.26 -3.85
C THR A 559 -23.88 7.55 -3.36
N LEU A 560 -23.11 6.53 -2.99
CA LEU A 560 -21.82 6.64 -2.36
C LEU A 560 -20.84 7.52 -3.17
N GLY A 561 -20.68 7.25 -4.47
CA GLY A 561 -19.81 8.04 -5.33
C GLY A 561 -20.30 9.48 -5.51
N ILE A 562 -21.63 9.67 -5.66
CA ILE A 562 -22.26 10.99 -5.78
C ILE A 562 -22.01 11.82 -4.51
N ASN A 563 -22.16 11.21 -3.33
CA ASN A 563 -21.93 11.87 -2.05
C ASN A 563 -20.46 12.26 -1.90
N ALA A 564 -19.52 11.37 -2.24
CA ALA A 564 -18.09 11.68 -2.27
C ALA A 564 -17.78 12.85 -3.19
N ARG A 565 -18.27 12.83 -4.43
CA ARG A 565 -18.07 13.93 -5.38
C ARG A 565 -18.58 15.26 -4.83
N ASN A 566 -19.79 15.30 -4.28
CA ASN A 566 -20.36 16.50 -3.70
C ASN A 566 -19.52 17.01 -2.52
N PHE A 567 -19.07 16.13 -1.64
CA PHE A 567 -18.21 16.48 -0.52
C PHE A 567 -16.93 17.19 -1.01
N PHE A 568 -16.22 16.61 -1.99
CA PHE A 568 -14.97 17.20 -2.48
C PHE A 568 -15.18 18.48 -3.29
N GLN A 569 -16.29 18.61 -4.01
CA GLN A 569 -16.65 19.87 -4.66
C GLN A 569 -16.91 20.97 -3.63
N GLY A 570 -17.63 20.66 -2.55
CA GLY A 570 -17.83 21.58 -1.44
C GLY A 570 -16.52 21.95 -0.75
N LEU A 571 -15.67 20.96 -0.44
CA LEU A 571 -14.36 21.17 0.19
C LEU A 571 -13.50 22.15 -0.63
N TRP A 572 -13.44 21.95 -1.94
CA TRP A 572 -12.71 22.82 -2.84
C TRP A 572 -13.32 24.23 -2.91
N GLN A 573 -14.64 24.33 -2.94
CA GLN A 573 -15.33 25.61 -2.97
C GLN A 573 -15.09 26.40 -1.68
N GLY A 574 -15.20 25.74 -0.50
CA GLY A 574 -14.95 26.38 0.80
C GLY A 574 -13.52 26.92 0.91
N TYR A 575 -12.54 26.14 0.46
CA TYR A 575 -11.15 26.56 0.41
C TYR A 575 -10.93 27.72 -0.55
N SER A 576 -11.54 27.71 -1.73
CA SER A 576 -11.42 28.79 -2.71
C SER A 576 -11.99 30.11 -2.17
N LYS A 577 -13.12 30.05 -1.45
CA LYS A 577 -13.75 31.23 -0.83
C LYS A 577 -12.94 31.84 0.34
N SER A 578 -12.13 31.04 1.02
CA SER A 578 -11.32 31.50 2.14
C SER A 578 -10.05 32.25 1.73
N ARG A 579 -9.75 32.33 0.44
CA ARG A 579 -8.56 33.00 -0.11
C ARG A 579 -8.90 34.35 -0.75
N PRO A 580 -7.99 35.35 -0.63
CA PRO A 580 -8.18 36.65 -1.26
C PRO A 580 -8.19 36.61 -2.81
N HIS A 581 -7.60 35.57 -3.42
CA HIS A 581 -7.67 35.26 -4.85
C HIS A 581 -8.07 33.80 -5.03
N PRO A 582 -9.18 33.50 -5.74
CA PRO A 582 -9.58 32.12 -6.00
C PRO A 582 -8.47 31.38 -6.76
N PRO A 583 -8.13 30.15 -6.37
CA PRO A 583 -7.14 29.35 -7.07
C PRO A 583 -7.65 28.93 -8.44
N GLU A 584 -6.89 29.21 -9.50
CA GLU A 584 -7.09 28.57 -10.80
C GLU A 584 -6.52 27.14 -10.73
N LEU A 585 -7.31 26.17 -11.17
CA LEU A 585 -6.83 24.81 -11.36
C LEU A 585 -5.76 24.80 -12.44
N SER A 586 -4.63 24.12 -12.21
CA SER A 586 -3.67 23.87 -13.28
C SER A 586 -4.40 23.05 -14.37
N ASP A 587 -4.39 23.54 -15.61
CA ASP A 587 -4.87 22.76 -16.74
C ASP A 587 -4.24 21.36 -16.71
N GLY A 588 -5.06 20.34 -16.80
CA GLY A 588 -4.61 18.97 -16.99
C GLY A 588 -3.73 18.87 -18.23
N PRO A 589 -3.01 17.76 -18.44
CA PRO A 589 -2.07 17.63 -19.54
C PRO A 589 -2.73 18.06 -20.84
N ALA A 590 -2.13 19.07 -21.50
CA ALA A 590 -2.60 19.64 -22.74
C ALA A 590 -3.00 18.49 -23.68
N LYS A 591 -4.26 18.46 -24.11
CA LYS A 591 -4.66 17.64 -25.24
C LYS A 591 -3.71 18.03 -26.37
N LEU A 592 -2.89 17.09 -26.82
CA LEU A 592 -2.18 17.19 -28.09
C LEU A 592 -3.25 17.34 -29.17
N THR A 593 -3.65 18.57 -29.46
CA THR A 593 -4.41 18.90 -30.66
C THR A 593 -3.43 18.75 -31.82
N GLY A 594 -3.64 17.71 -32.59
CA GLY A 594 -2.97 17.54 -33.88
C GLY A 594 -3.30 18.72 -34.81
N LYS A 595 -2.44 19.71 -34.84
CA LYS A 595 -2.34 20.77 -35.82
C LYS A 595 -0.87 21.15 -35.97
N ASP A 596 -0.06 20.24 -36.47
CA ASP A 596 1.25 20.51 -37.06
C ASP A 596 1.61 19.40 -38.06
N ALA A 597 0.63 19.09 -38.94
CA ALA A 597 0.85 18.21 -40.08
C ALA A 597 0.14 18.76 -41.33
N GLU A 598 0.38 20.04 -41.62
CA GLU A 598 0.05 20.64 -42.95
C GLU A 598 0.78 21.99 -43.03
N ASN A 599 2.05 22.00 -43.39
CA ASN A 599 2.73 23.08 -44.07
C ASN A 599 4.16 22.62 -44.41
N GLY A 600 4.28 22.08 -45.61
CA GLY A 600 5.59 21.69 -46.13
C GLY A 600 5.53 21.01 -47.48
N SER A 601 4.78 21.53 -48.45
CA SER A 601 5.05 21.22 -49.85
C SER A 601 4.32 22.21 -50.78
N SER A 602 4.95 23.31 -51.08
CA SER A 602 4.79 24.02 -52.36
C SER A 602 5.96 24.99 -52.55
N GLY A 603 7.00 24.51 -53.16
CA GLY A 603 8.18 25.27 -53.58
C GLY A 603 8.61 24.82 -54.94
N ASN A 604 7.97 25.40 -55.96
CA ASN A 604 8.40 25.63 -57.35
C ASN A 604 9.66 24.91 -57.88
N LEU A 605 9.39 23.98 -58.76
CA LEU A 605 10.30 23.61 -59.86
C LEU A 605 10.30 24.76 -60.90
N LYS A 606 11.42 25.44 -61.04
CA LYS A 606 11.75 26.13 -62.29
C LYS A 606 12.88 25.40 -62.97
N ASN A 607 12.57 25.01 -64.22
CA ASN A 607 13.47 24.54 -65.24
C ASN A 607 14.69 25.44 -65.40
N SER A 608 15.85 24.84 -65.59
CA SER A 608 16.82 25.31 -66.59
C SER A 608 17.62 24.12 -67.10
N SER A 609 17.41 23.86 -68.36
CA SER A 609 18.17 23.05 -69.30
C SER A 609 19.56 23.63 -69.52
N ASN A 610 20.53 22.76 -69.72
CA ASN A 610 21.68 22.72 -70.67
C ASN A 610 22.85 22.07 -69.95
N GLY A 611 23.37 20.96 -70.43
CA GLY A 611 24.18 20.83 -71.62
C GLY A 611 25.49 20.20 -71.25
N ALA A 612 25.78 19.16 -71.96
CA ALA A 612 26.98 18.34 -72.09
C ALA A 612 27.08 17.12 -71.19
#